data_940908492d1edd5756a9dccd6e60ced9
#
_entry.id   940908492d1edd5756a9dccd6e60ced9
#
_cell.length_a   1.000
_cell.length_b   1.000
_cell.length_c   1.000
_cell.angle_alpha   90.00
_cell.angle_beta   90.00
_cell.angle_gamma   90.00
#
_symmetry.space_group_name_H-M   'P 1'
#
loop_
_entity.id
_entity.type
_entity.pdbx_description
1 polymer ?
#
loop_
_entity_poly.entity_id
_entity_poly.type
_entity_poly.pdbx_seq_one_letter_code
_entity_poly.pdbx_strand_id
1 'polypeptide(L)'
;MSAPDTQPLLAIRGLHAAYGNIEALKGVDLDVAAGEIVALIGANGAGKSTLMMTVFGKPRASDGEIIYDGLDITHAPTHHIAHLRIAQSPEGRRIFARMSVAENLRMGADVAHGSKSERSEDLDRVLTLFPRLKERMHQRGGTLSGGEQQMLAIGRALMSRPRLLMLDEPSLGLAPLIARQIFDAIRILNQKDGLTVLIVEQNANHALKLAHRGYVMVNGLITLSGTGAELLERPEIRAAYLEGGRH
;
A
#
# COMPACT_ATOMS: atom_id res chain seq x y z
N MET A 1 -29.45 -11.11 5.04
CA MET A 1 -29.48 -10.01 4.07
C MET A 1 -28.14 -10.08 3.35
N SER A 2 -28.12 -10.51 2.08
CA SER A 2 -26.91 -10.52 1.25
C SER A 2 -26.43 -9.08 1.08
N ALA A 3 -25.15 -8.83 1.36
CA ALA A 3 -24.53 -7.55 1.04
C ALA A 3 -24.76 -7.23 -0.45
N PRO A 4 -24.91 -5.96 -0.84
CA PRO A 4 -25.02 -5.60 -2.24
C PRO A 4 -23.77 -6.10 -2.96
N ASP A 5 -23.97 -6.75 -4.09
CA ASP A 5 -22.97 -7.31 -5.00
C ASP A 5 -22.17 -6.15 -5.65
N THR A 6 -21.48 -5.37 -4.83
CA THR A 6 -20.61 -4.29 -5.32
C THR A 6 -19.30 -4.91 -5.74
N GLN A 7 -19.06 -4.91 -7.05
CA GLN A 7 -17.82 -5.37 -7.66
C GLN A 7 -16.61 -4.71 -6.95
N PRO A 8 -15.60 -5.48 -6.51
CA PRO A 8 -14.45 -4.91 -5.81
C PRO A 8 -13.69 -3.94 -6.73
N LEU A 9 -13.07 -2.91 -6.13
CA LEU A 9 -12.22 -1.98 -6.88
C LEU A 9 -10.98 -2.69 -7.45
N LEU A 10 -10.38 -3.59 -6.66
CA LEU A 10 -9.31 -4.49 -7.10
C LEU A 10 -9.74 -5.93 -6.81
N ALA A 11 -9.74 -6.77 -7.83
CA ALA A 11 -9.94 -8.21 -7.71
C ALA A 11 -8.74 -8.95 -8.29
N ILE A 12 -8.19 -9.86 -7.54
CA ILE A 12 -7.10 -10.76 -7.96
C ILE A 12 -7.63 -12.16 -7.89
N ARG A 13 -7.48 -12.94 -8.97
CA ARG A 13 -8.03 -14.28 -9.11
C ARG A 13 -6.98 -15.27 -9.59
N GLY A 14 -6.74 -16.32 -8.80
CA GLY A 14 -5.81 -17.38 -9.14
C GLY A 14 -4.43 -16.89 -9.59
N LEU A 15 -3.91 -15.80 -9.00
CA LEU A 15 -2.72 -15.13 -9.51
C LEU A 15 -1.45 -15.92 -9.23
N HIS A 16 -0.71 -16.24 -10.30
CA HIS A 16 0.62 -16.84 -10.26
C HIS A 16 1.67 -15.85 -10.75
N ALA A 17 2.84 -15.85 -10.12
CA ALA A 17 3.99 -15.08 -10.57
C ALA A 17 5.30 -15.71 -10.08
N ALA A 18 6.36 -15.60 -10.89
CA ALA A 18 7.65 -16.23 -10.61
C ALA A 18 8.84 -15.30 -10.93
N TYR A 19 9.94 -15.51 -10.25
CA TYR A 19 11.27 -14.98 -10.57
C TYR A 19 12.12 -16.12 -11.13
N GLY A 20 12.28 -16.17 -12.46
CA GLY A 20 12.90 -17.32 -13.12
C GLY A 20 12.11 -18.61 -12.81
N ASN A 21 12.74 -19.59 -12.18
CA ASN A 21 12.12 -20.86 -11.82
C ASN A 21 11.51 -20.88 -10.41
N ILE A 22 11.56 -19.76 -9.68
CA ILE A 22 11.04 -19.67 -8.31
C ILE A 22 9.65 -19.05 -8.35
N GLU A 23 8.62 -19.86 -8.14
CA GLU A 23 7.25 -19.42 -8.03
C GLU A 23 7.02 -18.73 -6.68
N ALA A 24 6.70 -17.44 -6.73
CA ALA A 24 6.49 -16.60 -5.56
C ALA A 24 5.01 -16.43 -5.21
N LEU A 25 4.11 -16.48 -6.21
CA LEU A 25 2.65 -16.46 -6.04
C LEU A 25 2.09 -17.74 -6.66
N LYS A 26 1.20 -18.42 -5.94
CA LYS A 26 0.75 -19.79 -6.25
C LYS A 26 -0.78 -19.91 -6.31
N GLY A 27 -1.43 -19.03 -7.05
CA GLY A 27 -2.90 -18.99 -7.12
C GLY A 27 -3.49 -18.11 -6.02
N VAL A 28 -3.10 -16.83 -6.00
CA VAL A 28 -3.57 -15.87 -4.99
C VAL A 28 -4.92 -15.31 -5.38
N ASP A 29 -5.89 -15.37 -4.44
CA ASP A 29 -7.18 -14.69 -4.51
C ASP A 29 -7.25 -13.58 -3.46
N LEU A 30 -7.57 -12.34 -3.89
CA LEU A 30 -7.69 -11.20 -3.00
C LEU A 30 -8.63 -10.15 -3.59
N ASP A 31 -9.48 -9.57 -2.73
CA ASP A 31 -10.38 -8.48 -3.08
C ASP A 31 -10.12 -7.24 -2.22
N VAL A 32 -10.26 -6.06 -2.85
CA VAL A 32 -10.28 -4.77 -2.16
C VAL A 32 -11.50 -3.99 -2.65
N ALA A 33 -12.47 -3.76 -1.78
CA ALA A 33 -13.64 -2.96 -2.12
C ALA A 33 -13.28 -1.45 -2.13
N ALA A 34 -14.07 -0.66 -2.87
CA ALA A 34 -13.89 0.80 -2.86
C ALA A 34 -14.07 1.36 -1.44
N GLY A 35 -13.15 2.22 -0.99
CA GLY A 35 -13.16 2.80 0.35
C GLY A 35 -12.74 1.83 1.47
N GLU A 36 -12.31 0.61 1.14
CA GLU A 36 -11.84 -0.36 2.11
C GLU A 36 -10.35 -0.18 2.44
N ILE A 37 -9.96 -0.43 3.68
CA ILE A 37 -8.57 -0.68 4.07
C ILE A 37 -8.42 -2.18 4.22
N VAL A 38 -7.58 -2.79 3.38
CA VAL A 38 -7.23 -4.21 3.44
C VAL A 38 -5.79 -4.38 3.89
N ALA A 39 -5.54 -5.29 4.83
CA ALA A 39 -4.21 -5.67 5.25
C ALA A 39 -3.82 -7.04 4.68
N LEU A 40 -2.65 -7.14 4.08
CA LEU A 40 -2.00 -8.40 3.73
C LEU A 40 -0.82 -8.61 4.66
N ILE A 41 -0.92 -9.60 5.54
CA ILE A 41 0.12 -9.94 6.51
C ILE A 41 0.78 -11.27 6.18
N GLY A 42 2.01 -11.44 6.64
CA GLY A 42 2.79 -12.66 6.42
C GLY A 42 4.26 -12.46 6.76
N ALA A 43 4.99 -13.54 6.93
CA ALA A 43 6.43 -13.52 7.17
C ALA A 43 7.21 -12.92 5.99
N ASN A 44 8.48 -12.58 6.21
CA ASN A 44 9.39 -12.19 5.11
C ASN A 44 9.54 -13.36 4.14
N GLY A 45 9.51 -13.04 2.84
CA GLY A 45 9.53 -14.04 1.78
C GLY A 45 8.19 -14.74 1.51
N ALA A 46 7.10 -14.39 2.19
CA ALA A 46 5.78 -14.99 1.95
C ALA A 46 5.18 -14.67 0.56
N GLY A 47 5.70 -13.67 -0.15
CA GLY A 47 5.20 -13.24 -1.48
C GLY A 47 4.47 -11.89 -1.47
N LYS A 48 4.35 -11.23 -0.33
CA LYS A 48 3.58 -9.98 -0.16
C LYS A 48 4.01 -8.86 -1.12
N SER A 49 5.30 -8.49 -1.10
CA SER A 49 5.85 -7.46 -2.00
C SER A 49 5.80 -7.90 -3.47
N THR A 50 5.92 -9.22 -3.72
CA THR A 50 5.73 -9.76 -5.07
C THR A 50 4.32 -9.52 -5.58
N LEU A 51 3.29 -9.75 -4.76
CA LEU A 51 1.90 -9.45 -5.11
C LEU A 51 1.73 -7.98 -5.49
N MET A 52 2.23 -7.08 -4.63
CA MET A 52 2.19 -5.63 -4.88
C MET A 52 2.86 -5.25 -6.20
N MET A 53 4.05 -5.80 -6.46
CA MET A 53 4.81 -5.52 -7.68
C MET A 53 4.16 -6.14 -8.91
N THR A 54 3.53 -7.34 -8.79
CA THR A 54 2.83 -8.01 -9.90
C THR A 54 1.63 -7.21 -10.37
N VAL A 55 0.93 -6.51 -9.48
CA VAL A 55 -0.12 -5.55 -9.88
C VAL A 55 0.41 -4.48 -10.84
N PHE A 56 1.69 -4.09 -10.70
CA PHE A 56 2.37 -3.16 -11.64
C PHE A 56 3.12 -3.87 -12.78
N GLY A 57 2.91 -5.18 -12.96
CA GLY A 57 3.49 -5.99 -14.04
C GLY A 57 4.96 -6.37 -13.84
N LYS A 58 5.47 -6.40 -12.59
CA LYS A 58 6.88 -6.76 -12.24
C LYS A 58 6.95 -7.57 -10.94
N PRO A 59 7.11 -8.90 -11.01
CA PRO A 59 7.11 -9.72 -12.22
C PRO A 59 5.75 -9.72 -12.90
N ARG A 60 5.70 -10.10 -14.18
CA ARG A 60 4.43 -10.31 -14.86
C ARG A 60 3.73 -11.54 -14.29
N ALA A 61 2.40 -11.48 -14.24
CA ALA A 61 1.59 -12.66 -13.97
C ALA A 61 1.91 -13.76 -15.00
N SER A 62 2.11 -14.98 -14.52
CA SER A 62 2.27 -16.16 -15.36
C SER A 62 0.93 -16.88 -15.61
N ASP A 63 -0.03 -16.71 -14.69
CA ASP A 63 -1.40 -17.19 -14.78
C ASP A 63 -2.30 -16.37 -13.84
N GLY A 64 -3.64 -16.49 -13.99
CA GLY A 64 -4.63 -15.75 -13.23
C GLY A 64 -4.93 -14.38 -13.79
N GLU A 65 -5.73 -13.59 -13.05
CA GLU A 65 -6.27 -12.31 -13.49
C GLU A 65 -6.15 -11.23 -12.43
N ILE A 66 -5.91 -9.99 -12.86
CA ILE A 66 -5.95 -8.78 -12.05
C ILE A 66 -6.97 -7.83 -12.67
N ILE A 67 -8.10 -7.64 -12.00
CA ILE A 67 -9.19 -6.77 -12.44
C ILE A 67 -9.19 -5.52 -11.56
N TYR A 68 -9.13 -4.34 -12.16
CA TYR A 68 -9.22 -3.07 -11.45
C TYR A 68 -10.36 -2.22 -12.03
N ASP A 69 -11.33 -1.85 -11.18
CA ASP A 69 -12.52 -1.08 -11.58
C ASP A 69 -13.24 -1.69 -12.81
N GLY A 70 -13.32 -3.02 -12.87
CA GLY A 70 -13.90 -3.77 -13.98
C GLY A 70 -13.00 -3.95 -15.20
N LEU A 71 -11.79 -3.39 -15.21
CA LEU A 71 -10.83 -3.51 -16.31
C LEU A 71 -9.80 -4.59 -16.00
N ASP A 72 -9.54 -5.48 -16.95
CA ASP A 72 -8.41 -6.41 -16.87
C ASP A 72 -7.08 -5.64 -17.08
N ILE A 73 -6.25 -5.63 -16.04
CA ILE A 73 -4.93 -5.00 -16.05
C ILE A 73 -3.79 -6.00 -15.96
N THR A 74 -4.06 -7.29 -16.03
CA THR A 74 -3.10 -8.39 -15.81
C THR A 74 -1.82 -8.22 -16.61
N HIS A 75 -1.93 -7.81 -17.86
CA HIS A 75 -0.80 -7.62 -18.77
C HIS A 75 -0.59 -6.16 -19.18
N ALA A 76 -1.29 -5.23 -18.52
CA ALA A 76 -1.16 -3.80 -18.80
C ALA A 76 0.27 -3.30 -18.51
N PRO A 77 0.82 -2.38 -19.33
CA PRO A 77 2.12 -1.79 -19.05
C PRO A 77 2.05 -0.89 -17.81
N THR A 78 3.13 -0.86 -17.03
CA THR A 78 3.20 -0.13 -15.73
C THR A 78 2.77 1.35 -15.84
N HIS A 79 3.13 2.04 -16.93
CA HIS A 79 2.73 3.43 -17.13
C HIS A 79 1.21 3.59 -17.31
N HIS A 80 0.55 2.63 -17.97
CA HIS A 80 -0.91 2.63 -18.10
C HIS A 80 -1.57 2.43 -16.72
N ILE A 81 -1.07 1.47 -15.93
CA ILE A 81 -1.57 1.19 -14.57
C ILE A 81 -1.45 2.44 -13.68
N ALA A 82 -0.36 3.19 -13.78
CA ALA A 82 -0.18 4.43 -13.04
C ALA A 82 -1.26 5.49 -13.38
N HIS A 83 -1.70 5.58 -14.65
CA HIS A 83 -2.77 6.49 -15.07
C HIS A 83 -4.17 6.05 -14.61
N LEU A 84 -4.36 4.79 -14.21
CA LEU A 84 -5.61 4.29 -13.61
C LEU A 84 -5.80 4.74 -12.16
N ARG A 85 -4.94 5.62 -11.63
CA ARG A 85 -4.99 6.13 -10.26
C ARG A 85 -4.73 5.04 -9.20
N ILE A 86 -3.84 4.09 -9.54
CA ILE A 86 -3.22 3.17 -8.60
C ILE A 86 -1.85 3.74 -8.26
N ALA A 87 -1.58 4.01 -6.98
CA ALA A 87 -0.28 4.49 -6.53
C ALA A 87 0.34 3.51 -5.52
N GLN A 88 1.67 3.40 -5.56
CA GLN A 88 2.42 2.57 -4.63
C GLN A 88 3.46 3.39 -3.88
N SER A 89 3.57 3.14 -2.57
CA SER A 89 4.76 3.45 -1.77
C SER A 89 5.48 2.12 -1.50
N PRO A 90 6.52 1.78 -2.29
CA PRO A 90 7.22 0.51 -2.17
C PRO A 90 8.12 0.46 -0.94
N GLU A 91 8.53 -0.74 -0.55
CA GLU A 91 9.53 -0.97 0.50
C GLU A 91 10.83 -0.19 0.21
N GLY A 92 11.50 0.25 1.27
CA GLY A 92 12.75 1.01 1.19
C GLY A 92 12.54 2.47 0.76
N ARG A 93 11.30 3.00 0.88
CA ARG A 93 10.91 4.41 0.69
C ARG A 93 11.03 4.91 -0.74
N ARG A 94 12.08 4.53 -1.49
CA ARG A 94 12.35 4.83 -2.90
C ARG A 94 12.15 6.32 -3.26
N ILE A 95 12.58 7.23 -2.35
CA ILE A 95 12.59 8.68 -2.61
C ILE A 95 13.77 9.07 -3.52
N PHE A 96 13.65 10.21 -4.19
CA PHE A 96 14.76 10.81 -4.94
C PHE A 96 15.66 11.59 -3.96
N ALA A 97 16.71 10.95 -3.45
CA ALA A 97 17.53 11.45 -2.35
C ALA A 97 18.23 12.80 -2.66
N ARG A 98 18.56 13.08 -3.93
CA ARG A 98 19.20 14.32 -4.36
C ARG A 98 18.23 15.48 -4.59
N MET A 99 16.95 15.17 -4.76
CA MET A 99 15.88 16.15 -4.92
C MET A 99 15.40 16.65 -3.56
N SER A 100 14.89 17.87 -3.52
CA SER A 100 14.22 18.44 -2.35
C SER A 100 12.89 17.73 -2.05
N VAL A 101 12.32 17.98 -0.88
CA VAL A 101 10.97 17.53 -0.52
C VAL A 101 9.96 18.01 -1.55
N ALA A 102 9.99 19.31 -1.89
CA ALA A 102 9.08 19.91 -2.88
C ALA A 102 9.17 19.24 -4.25
N GLU A 103 10.39 18.95 -4.73
CA GLU A 103 10.60 18.29 -6.02
C GLU A 103 10.10 16.83 -6.01
N ASN A 104 10.36 16.08 -4.91
CA ASN A 104 9.82 14.73 -4.75
C ASN A 104 8.27 14.71 -4.80
N LEU A 105 7.61 15.64 -4.10
CA LEU A 105 6.15 15.74 -4.11
C LEU A 105 5.63 16.11 -5.50
N ARG A 106 6.29 17.05 -6.19
CA ARG A 106 5.93 17.45 -7.57
C ARG A 106 5.97 16.28 -8.53
N MET A 107 6.99 15.40 -8.44
CA MET A 107 7.08 14.20 -9.27
C MET A 107 5.86 13.28 -9.14
N GLY A 108 5.25 13.21 -7.94
CA GLY A 108 3.99 12.47 -7.76
C GLY A 108 2.81 13.13 -8.47
N ALA A 109 2.76 14.47 -8.48
CA ALA A 109 1.70 15.24 -9.13
C ALA A 109 1.74 15.17 -10.67
N ASP A 110 2.88 14.86 -11.27
CA ASP A 110 3.01 14.80 -12.73
C ASP A 110 2.26 13.61 -13.36
N VAL A 111 1.93 12.59 -12.57
CA VAL A 111 1.09 11.45 -12.99
C VAL A 111 -0.39 11.84 -13.00
N ALA A 112 -0.82 12.74 -12.11
CA ALA A 112 -2.18 13.24 -12.05
C ALA A 112 -2.34 14.39 -13.05
N HIS A 113 -3.20 14.23 -14.05
CA HIS A 113 -3.51 15.29 -15.05
C HIS A 113 -4.38 16.41 -14.45
N GLY A 114 -3.96 16.96 -13.29
CA GLY A 114 -4.68 18.01 -12.58
C GLY A 114 -4.24 19.42 -13.00
N SER A 115 -5.15 20.39 -12.84
CA SER A 115 -4.87 21.82 -12.98
C SER A 115 -3.85 22.29 -11.93
N LYS A 116 -3.30 23.50 -12.10
CA LYS A 116 -2.36 24.09 -11.13
C LYS A 116 -3.01 24.30 -9.75
N SER A 117 -4.30 24.67 -9.71
CA SER A 117 -5.06 24.82 -8.45
C SER A 117 -5.19 23.50 -7.72
N GLU A 118 -5.61 22.47 -8.43
CA GLU A 118 -5.78 21.13 -7.88
C GLU A 118 -4.47 20.53 -7.32
N ARG A 119 -3.33 20.77 -8.00
CA ARG A 119 -2.01 20.36 -7.50
C ARG A 119 -1.61 21.10 -6.22
N SER A 120 -2.03 22.37 -6.07
CA SER A 120 -1.81 23.15 -4.84
C SER A 120 -2.63 22.60 -3.69
N GLU A 121 -3.89 22.27 -3.92
CA GLU A 121 -4.79 21.66 -2.93
C GLU A 121 -4.26 20.29 -2.44
N ASP A 122 -3.77 19.46 -3.38
CA ASP A 122 -3.14 18.18 -3.03
C ASP A 122 -1.90 18.36 -2.18
N LEU A 123 -1.06 19.35 -2.52
CA LEU A 123 0.13 19.67 -1.74
C LEU A 123 -0.24 20.11 -0.32
N ASP A 124 -1.21 21.03 -0.19
CA ASP A 124 -1.66 21.53 1.12
C ASP A 124 -2.25 20.38 1.97
N ARG A 125 -2.98 19.44 1.34
CA ARG A 125 -3.50 18.24 1.99
C ARG A 125 -2.37 17.34 2.49
N VAL A 126 -1.36 17.05 1.68
CA VAL A 126 -0.20 16.24 2.07
C VAL A 126 0.59 16.90 3.20
N LEU A 127 0.79 18.24 3.13
CA LEU A 127 1.51 18.99 4.16
C LEU A 127 0.72 19.12 5.47
N THR A 128 -0.62 19.06 5.40
CA THR A 128 -1.48 18.99 6.59
C THR A 128 -1.39 17.62 7.28
N LEU A 129 -1.31 16.53 6.50
CA LEU A 129 -1.11 15.19 7.02
C LEU A 129 0.29 14.98 7.62
N PHE A 130 1.29 15.58 6.99
CA PHE A 130 2.69 15.44 7.35
C PHE A 130 3.37 16.82 7.56
N PRO A 131 3.08 17.52 8.67
CA PRO A 131 3.58 18.89 8.91
C PRO A 131 5.10 19.00 8.88
N ARG A 132 5.83 17.94 9.25
CA ARG A 132 7.30 17.90 9.18
C ARG A 132 7.84 18.09 7.76
N LEU A 133 7.10 17.66 6.74
CA LEU A 133 7.49 17.90 5.34
C LEU A 133 7.39 19.39 4.97
N LYS A 134 6.37 20.10 5.52
CA LYS A 134 6.20 21.53 5.31
C LYS A 134 7.41 22.33 5.83
N GLU A 135 7.90 21.99 7.00
CA GLU A 135 9.07 22.64 7.62
C GLU A 135 10.36 22.44 6.80
N ARG A 136 10.40 21.40 5.95
CA ARG A 136 11.59 20.90 5.25
C ARG A 136 11.48 20.92 3.73
N MET A 137 10.57 21.73 3.17
CA MET A 137 10.24 21.75 1.73
C MET A 137 11.46 21.89 0.81
N HIS A 138 12.46 22.68 1.24
CA HIS A 138 13.68 22.93 0.47
C HIS A 138 14.84 21.99 0.84
N GLN A 139 14.66 21.11 1.84
CA GLN A 139 15.67 20.16 2.27
C GLN A 139 15.75 18.98 1.28
N ARG A 140 16.97 18.46 1.03
CA ARG A 140 17.15 17.26 0.20
C ARG A 140 16.56 16.02 0.88
N GLY A 141 15.80 15.22 0.15
CA GLY A 141 15.14 14.02 0.66
C GLY A 141 16.09 13.05 1.35
N GLY A 142 17.31 12.87 0.82
CA GLY A 142 18.31 11.97 1.41
C GLY A 142 18.85 12.40 2.78
N THR A 143 18.62 13.64 3.22
CA THR A 143 19.06 14.15 4.54
C THR A 143 17.95 14.12 5.58
N LEU A 144 16.76 13.69 5.23
CA LEU A 144 15.64 13.49 6.13
C LEU A 144 15.87 12.27 7.02
N SER A 145 15.26 12.26 8.21
CA SER A 145 15.16 11.05 9.04
C SER A 145 14.37 9.95 8.32
N GLY A 146 14.57 8.69 8.75
CA GLY A 146 13.86 7.56 8.13
C GLY A 146 12.34 7.70 8.13
N GLY A 147 11.76 8.25 9.19
CA GLY A 147 10.32 8.51 9.27
C GLY A 147 9.86 9.62 8.34
N GLU A 148 10.61 10.70 8.22
CA GLU A 148 10.31 11.80 7.30
C GLU A 148 10.44 11.34 5.84
N GLN A 149 11.41 10.46 5.52
CA GLN A 149 11.53 9.85 4.20
C GLN A 149 10.31 8.97 3.87
N GLN A 150 9.79 8.24 4.84
CA GLN A 150 8.57 7.42 4.67
C GLN A 150 7.34 8.31 4.44
N MET A 151 7.19 9.37 5.24
CA MET A 151 6.14 10.38 5.02
C MET A 151 6.24 11.00 3.63
N LEU A 152 7.47 11.30 3.17
CA LEU A 152 7.70 11.83 1.82
C LEU A 152 7.33 10.84 0.72
N ALA A 153 7.65 9.55 0.87
CA ALA A 153 7.29 8.50 -0.07
C ALA A 153 5.77 8.34 -0.20
N ILE A 154 5.06 8.31 0.95
CA ILE A 154 3.59 8.26 0.98
C ILE A 154 3.00 9.56 0.42
N GLY A 155 3.51 10.72 0.83
CA GLY A 155 3.08 12.02 0.32
C GLY A 155 3.20 12.11 -1.20
N ARG A 156 4.33 11.65 -1.76
CA ARG A 156 4.52 11.60 -3.22
C ARG A 156 3.49 10.70 -3.91
N ALA A 157 3.17 9.54 -3.33
CA ALA A 157 2.12 8.67 -3.87
C ALA A 157 0.74 9.35 -3.82
N LEU A 158 0.42 10.07 -2.74
CA LEU A 158 -0.84 10.80 -2.59
C LEU A 158 -1.00 11.95 -3.60
N MET A 159 0.10 12.58 -4.01
CA MET A 159 0.10 13.66 -5.03
C MET A 159 -0.42 13.18 -6.40
N SER A 160 -0.45 11.87 -6.68
CA SER A 160 -1.06 11.32 -7.90
C SER A 160 -2.58 11.15 -7.83
N ARG A 161 -3.23 11.58 -6.75
CA ARG A 161 -4.70 11.44 -6.50
C ARG A 161 -5.19 10.00 -6.65
N PRO A 162 -4.59 9.04 -5.97
CA PRO A 162 -4.95 7.64 -6.17
C PRO A 162 -6.38 7.35 -5.72
N ARG A 163 -7.04 6.40 -6.41
CA ARG A 163 -8.24 5.72 -5.91
C ARG A 163 -7.84 4.50 -5.05
N LEU A 164 -6.69 3.89 -5.38
CA LEU A 164 -6.08 2.81 -4.61
C LEU A 164 -4.64 3.17 -4.26
N LEU A 165 -4.36 3.25 -2.96
CA LEU A 165 -3.02 3.42 -2.42
C LEU A 165 -2.50 2.07 -1.91
N MET A 166 -1.37 1.63 -2.44
CA MET A 166 -0.70 0.39 -2.06
C MET A 166 0.56 0.72 -1.25
N LEU A 167 0.64 0.23 -0.01
CA LEU A 167 1.71 0.52 0.94
C LEU A 167 2.46 -0.75 1.31
N ASP A 168 3.75 -0.81 0.98
CA ASP A 168 4.61 -1.96 1.25
C ASP A 168 5.50 -1.69 2.46
N GLU A 169 5.18 -2.36 3.56
CA GLU A 169 5.84 -2.27 4.87
C GLU A 169 6.08 -0.81 5.35
N PRO A 170 5.02 0.03 5.40
CA PRO A 170 5.16 1.45 5.69
C PRO A 170 5.72 1.74 7.10
N SER A 171 5.69 0.78 8.03
CA SER A 171 6.20 0.95 9.38
C SER A 171 7.61 0.39 9.62
N LEU A 172 8.20 -0.28 8.62
CA LEU A 172 9.47 -1.00 8.77
C LEU A 172 10.63 -0.07 9.18
N GLY A 173 11.30 -0.43 10.29
CA GLY A 173 12.46 0.30 10.80
C GLY A 173 12.16 1.71 11.32
N LEU A 174 10.90 1.99 11.67
CA LEU A 174 10.48 3.27 12.22
C LEU A 174 10.29 3.20 13.74
N ALA A 175 10.53 4.34 14.42
CA ALA A 175 10.15 4.48 15.82
C ALA A 175 8.62 4.34 15.98
N PRO A 176 8.13 3.72 17.08
CA PRO A 176 6.70 3.44 17.27
C PRO A 176 5.78 4.66 17.13
N LEU A 177 6.25 5.84 17.56
CA LEU A 177 5.49 7.08 17.45
C LEU A 177 5.30 7.49 15.97
N ILE A 178 6.33 7.33 15.15
CA ILE A 178 6.29 7.68 13.73
C ILE A 178 5.40 6.69 12.96
N ALA A 179 5.54 5.40 13.25
CA ALA A 179 4.66 4.37 12.68
C ALA A 179 3.19 4.69 12.97
N ARG A 180 2.86 5.05 14.23
CA ARG A 180 1.50 5.46 14.61
C ARG A 180 1.02 6.67 13.82
N GLN A 181 1.83 7.72 13.64
CA GLN A 181 1.46 8.89 12.85
C GLN A 181 1.13 8.52 11.39
N ILE A 182 1.88 7.59 10.79
CA ILE A 182 1.60 7.11 9.42
C ILE A 182 0.25 6.37 9.37
N PHE A 183 -0.01 5.45 10.30
CA PHE A 183 -1.27 4.71 10.33
C PHE A 183 -2.47 5.64 10.62
N ASP A 184 -2.30 6.65 11.47
CA ASP A 184 -3.34 7.65 11.73
C ASP A 184 -3.61 8.52 10.49
N ALA A 185 -2.59 8.90 9.73
CA ALA A 185 -2.76 9.60 8.45
C ALA A 185 -3.54 8.74 7.43
N ILE A 186 -3.23 7.45 7.33
CA ILE A 186 -3.97 6.51 6.45
C ILE A 186 -5.44 6.41 6.88
N ARG A 187 -5.71 6.30 8.19
CA ARG A 187 -7.07 6.28 8.72
C ARG A 187 -7.84 7.54 8.36
N ILE A 188 -7.23 8.71 8.54
CA ILE A 188 -7.84 10.00 8.20
C ILE A 188 -8.18 10.07 6.71
N LEU A 189 -7.28 9.67 5.83
CA LEU A 189 -7.49 9.65 4.38
C LEU A 189 -8.64 8.71 3.99
N ASN A 190 -8.70 7.55 4.58
CA ASN A 190 -9.80 6.61 4.32
C ASN A 190 -11.15 7.16 4.81
N GLN A 191 -11.23 7.65 6.07
CA GLN A 191 -12.47 8.11 6.66
C GLN A 191 -13.01 9.41 6.05
N LYS A 192 -12.12 10.35 5.69
CA LYS A 192 -12.54 11.66 5.15
C LYS A 192 -12.71 11.66 3.64
N ASP A 193 -11.84 10.94 2.95
CA ASP A 193 -11.71 11.02 1.49
C ASP A 193 -12.16 9.73 0.78
N GLY A 194 -12.54 8.69 1.53
CA GLY A 194 -12.91 7.39 0.97
C GLY A 194 -11.76 6.68 0.25
N LEU A 195 -10.49 7.01 0.59
CA LEU A 195 -9.33 6.41 -0.07
C LEU A 195 -9.29 4.90 0.18
N THR A 196 -9.24 4.12 -0.89
CA THR A 196 -9.02 2.67 -0.81
C THR A 196 -7.55 2.38 -0.55
N VAL A 197 -7.24 1.46 0.37
CA VAL A 197 -5.86 1.18 0.75
C VAL A 197 -5.61 -0.31 0.86
N LEU A 198 -4.53 -0.80 0.23
CA LEU A 198 -3.96 -2.12 0.46
C LEU A 198 -2.62 -1.95 1.18
N ILE A 199 -2.54 -2.45 2.41
CA ILE A 199 -1.33 -2.38 3.24
C ILE A 199 -0.73 -3.77 3.33
N VAL A 200 0.53 -3.87 2.97
CA VAL A 200 1.36 -5.06 3.23
C VAL A 200 2.21 -4.78 4.46
N GLU A 201 2.17 -5.67 5.45
CA GLU A 201 2.93 -5.50 6.69
C GLU A 201 3.39 -6.84 7.27
N GLN A 202 4.55 -6.80 7.92
CA GLN A 202 5.00 -7.86 8.79
C GLN A 202 4.44 -7.69 10.21
N ASN A 203 4.31 -6.46 10.69
CA ASN A 203 3.70 -6.16 11.99
C ASN A 203 2.17 -6.21 11.88
N ALA A 204 1.62 -7.42 12.07
CA ALA A 204 0.19 -7.67 11.96
C ALA A 204 -0.66 -6.80 12.90
N ASN A 205 -0.16 -6.46 14.09
CA ASN A 205 -0.92 -5.72 15.09
C ASN A 205 -1.34 -4.33 14.57
N HIS A 206 -0.42 -3.58 13.98
CA HIS A 206 -0.73 -2.25 13.47
C HIS A 206 -1.64 -2.31 12.24
N ALA A 207 -1.34 -3.23 11.31
CA ALA A 207 -2.11 -3.37 10.08
C ALA A 207 -3.54 -3.83 10.33
N LEU A 208 -3.74 -4.90 11.11
CA LEU A 208 -5.07 -5.46 11.39
C LEU A 208 -5.95 -4.55 12.24
N LYS A 209 -5.38 -3.74 13.16
CA LYS A 209 -6.12 -2.75 13.93
C LYS A 209 -6.69 -1.61 13.06
N LEU A 210 -6.06 -1.35 11.94
CA LEU A 210 -6.50 -0.32 11.01
C LEU A 210 -7.44 -0.90 9.94
N ALA A 211 -7.24 -2.15 9.53
CA ALA A 211 -7.90 -2.76 8.40
C ALA A 211 -9.34 -3.17 8.71
N HIS A 212 -10.22 -3.00 7.72
CA HIS A 212 -11.57 -3.56 7.73
C HIS A 212 -11.51 -5.07 7.51
N ARG A 213 -10.63 -5.52 6.60
CA ARG A 213 -10.40 -6.93 6.26
C ARG A 213 -8.90 -7.21 6.17
N GLY A 214 -8.51 -8.42 6.54
CA GLY A 214 -7.15 -8.91 6.44
C GLY A 214 -7.04 -10.22 5.68
N TYR A 215 -5.89 -10.43 5.06
CA TYR A 215 -5.46 -11.68 4.45
C TYR A 215 -4.13 -12.10 5.05
N VAL A 216 -3.95 -13.39 5.25
CA VAL A 216 -2.69 -13.98 5.73
C VAL A 216 -2.05 -14.75 4.59
N MET A 217 -0.84 -14.36 4.23
CA MET A 217 -0.07 -15.00 3.16
C MET A 217 1.05 -15.85 3.73
N VAL A 218 1.12 -17.10 3.29
CA VAL A 218 2.18 -18.05 3.65
C VAL A 218 2.68 -18.73 2.37
N ASN A 219 3.97 -18.62 2.08
CA ASN A 219 4.63 -19.26 0.94
C ASN A 219 3.91 -19.09 -0.41
N GLY A 220 3.42 -17.89 -0.68
CA GLY A 220 2.76 -17.55 -1.95
C GLY A 220 1.27 -17.90 -2.03
N LEU A 221 0.65 -18.31 -0.94
CA LEU A 221 -0.77 -18.67 -0.85
C LEU A 221 -1.48 -17.82 0.20
N ILE A 222 -2.74 -17.46 -0.03
CA ILE A 222 -3.62 -16.94 1.02
C ILE A 222 -4.15 -18.11 1.83
N THR A 223 -3.84 -18.15 3.11
CA THR A 223 -4.23 -19.26 4.00
C THR A 223 -5.40 -18.91 4.91
N LEU A 224 -5.59 -17.62 5.22
CA LEU A 224 -6.67 -17.14 6.07
C LEU A 224 -7.15 -15.77 5.55
N SER A 225 -8.43 -15.49 5.75
CA SER A 225 -9.01 -14.16 5.57
C SER A 225 -10.12 -13.94 6.61
N GLY A 226 -10.40 -12.68 6.89
CA GLY A 226 -11.43 -12.28 7.85
C GLY A 226 -11.39 -10.78 8.12
N THR A 227 -12.23 -10.28 9.00
CA THR A 227 -12.10 -8.91 9.48
C THR A 227 -10.80 -8.72 10.28
N GLY A 228 -10.29 -7.50 10.34
CA GLY A 228 -9.09 -7.21 11.12
C GLY A 228 -9.24 -7.63 12.59
N ALA A 229 -10.44 -7.42 13.18
CA ALA A 229 -10.75 -7.81 14.55
C ALA A 229 -10.74 -9.34 14.74
N GLU A 230 -11.42 -10.09 13.87
CA GLU A 230 -11.45 -11.55 13.92
C GLU A 230 -10.04 -12.15 13.81
N LEU A 231 -9.20 -11.62 12.92
CA LEU A 231 -7.83 -12.11 12.74
C LEU A 231 -6.95 -11.82 13.97
N LEU A 232 -7.15 -10.69 14.65
CA LEU A 232 -6.42 -10.34 15.88
C LEU A 232 -6.76 -11.27 17.05
N GLU A 233 -7.95 -11.86 17.08
CA GLU A 233 -8.40 -12.77 18.13
C GLU A 233 -7.93 -14.21 17.90
N ARG A 234 -7.51 -14.56 16.68
CA ARG A 234 -7.09 -15.92 16.34
C ARG A 234 -5.78 -16.32 17.04
N PRO A 235 -5.75 -17.44 17.78
CA PRO A 235 -4.55 -17.89 18.50
C PRO A 235 -3.33 -18.07 17.58
N GLU A 236 -3.52 -18.62 16.38
CA GLU A 236 -2.46 -18.84 15.40
C GLU A 236 -1.83 -17.54 14.89
N ILE A 237 -2.63 -16.48 14.75
CA ILE A 237 -2.13 -15.14 14.37
C ILE A 237 -1.38 -14.51 15.53
N ARG A 238 -1.90 -14.65 16.74
CA ARG A 238 -1.24 -14.15 17.95
C ARG A 238 0.12 -14.81 18.14
N ALA A 239 0.19 -16.12 18.07
CA ALA A 239 1.44 -16.85 18.24
C ALA A 239 2.47 -16.53 17.15
N ALA A 240 2.04 -16.45 15.86
CA ALA A 240 2.96 -16.28 14.75
C ALA A 240 3.42 -14.82 14.54
N TYR A 241 2.54 -13.82 14.81
CA TYR A 241 2.76 -12.44 14.38
C TYR A 241 2.63 -11.39 15.50
N LEU A 242 2.07 -11.71 16.67
CA LEU A 242 1.85 -10.74 17.75
C LEU A 242 2.71 -11.01 18.98
N GLU A 243 2.95 -12.27 19.33
CA GLU A 243 3.69 -12.71 20.53
C GLU A 243 5.14 -13.11 20.22
N GLY A 244 5.51 -13.31 18.94
CA GLY A 244 6.82 -13.77 18.46
C GLY A 244 7.93 -12.71 18.38
N GLY A 245 7.73 -11.50 18.86
CA GLY A 245 8.70 -10.40 18.82
C GLY A 245 9.77 -10.41 19.93
N ARG A 246 10.09 -11.58 20.49
CA ARG A 246 11.21 -11.75 21.45
C ARG A 246 12.19 -12.79 20.89
N HIS A 247 13.04 -12.37 19.94
CA HIS A 247 14.35 -12.98 19.71
C HIS A 247 15.32 -11.88 19.30
#